data_500fd74bf1b20ae71ea6c13fbdce2067
#
_entry.id   500fd74bf1b20ae71ea6c13fbdce2067
#
_cell.length_a   1.000
_cell.length_b   1.000
_cell.length_c   1.000
_cell.angle_alpha   90.00
_cell.angle_beta   90.00
_cell.angle_gamma   90.00
#
_symmetry.space_group_name_H-M   'P 1'
#
loop_
_entity.id
_entity.type
_entity.pdbx_description
1 polymer ?
#
loop_
_entity_poly.entity_id
_entity_poly.type
_entity_poly.pdbx_seq_one_letter_code
_entity_poly.pdbx_strand_id
1 'polypeptide(L)'
;MPSASAPSAPAPSAPVKLAVGDAAPAFDLPAAGGGRVDLAALRGAPALLWFYPAANTSLCTTQACDLRDNHQLFLDAGYRVIGVSPDPVAELDRFIAEQELPYTLASDETHQVMEAYGAWGEKNMYGKLVQGTIRSTVAIDAEGVLTFVKYRVGTPKHIALLQEKLGL
;
A
#
# COMPACT_ATOMS: atom_id res chain seq x y z
N MET A 1 40.57 -14.46 -8.81
CA MET A 1 39.30 -13.93 -9.33
C MET A 1 38.40 -13.62 -8.18
N PRO A 2 38.16 -12.36 -7.96
CA PRO A 2 37.16 -12.06 -6.97
C PRO A 2 35.85 -12.61 -7.49
N SER A 3 35.45 -13.70 -6.97
CA SER A 3 34.04 -14.06 -7.08
C SER A 3 33.28 -12.84 -6.58
N ALA A 4 32.48 -12.25 -7.41
CA ALA A 4 31.46 -11.38 -6.91
C ALA A 4 30.73 -12.19 -5.85
N SER A 5 31.08 -12.00 -4.60
CA SER A 5 30.28 -12.53 -3.54
C SER A 5 28.87 -12.00 -3.79
N ALA A 6 27.97 -12.89 -4.09
CA ALA A 6 26.59 -12.53 -4.04
C ALA A 6 26.37 -11.77 -2.73
N PRO A 7 25.78 -10.60 -2.75
CA PRO A 7 25.47 -9.94 -1.51
C PRO A 7 24.69 -10.93 -0.69
N SER A 8 25.25 -11.33 0.42
CA SER A 8 24.51 -12.08 1.39
C SER A 8 23.21 -11.34 1.61
N ALA A 9 22.10 -12.06 1.54
CA ALA A 9 20.81 -11.49 1.89
C ALA A 9 21.04 -10.68 3.16
N PRO A 10 20.69 -9.40 3.15
CA PRO A 10 20.85 -8.62 4.36
C PRO A 10 20.11 -9.31 5.49
N ALA A 11 20.77 -9.42 6.60
CA ALA A 11 20.09 -9.86 7.81
C ALA A 11 18.79 -9.06 7.94
N PRO A 12 17.72 -9.64 8.50
CA PRO A 12 16.49 -8.91 8.75
C PRO A 12 16.80 -7.76 9.68
N SER A 13 17.27 -6.69 9.09
CA SER A 13 17.55 -5.45 9.74
C SER A 13 16.25 -4.68 9.93
N ALA A 14 16.35 -3.53 10.54
CA ALA A 14 15.24 -2.61 10.69
C ALA A 14 14.47 -2.45 9.35
N PRO A 15 13.14 -2.37 9.41
CA PRO A 15 12.35 -2.17 8.20
C PRO A 15 12.79 -0.92 7.47
N VAL A 16 12.69 -0.95 6.15
CA VAL A 16 12.92 0.21 5.30
C VAL A 16 12.00 1.33 5.77
N LYS A 17 12.53 2.54 5.88
CA LYS A 17 11.72 3.73 6.13
C LYS A 17 11.93 4.70 4.98
N LEU A 18 10.85 4.95 4.27
CA LEU A 18 10.84 5.94 3.20
C LEU A 18 10.41 7.29 3.74
N ALA A 19 10.81 8.33 3.06
CA ALA A 19 10.46 9.70 3.43
C ALA A 19 9.93 10.45 2.22
N VAL A 20 9.19 11.51 2.49
CA VAL A 20 8.75 12.44 1.43
C VAL A 20 9.98 12.94 0.66
N GLY A 21 9.90 12.91 -0.65
CA GLY A 21 11.00 13.28 -1.54
C GLY A 21 11.80 12.07 -2.07
N ASP A 22 11.63 10.90 -1.47
CA ASP A 22 12.27 9.69 -1.98
C ASP A 22 11.57 9.22 -3.26
N ALA A 23 12.31 8.55 -4.14
CA ALA A 23 11.72 7.87 -5.28
C ALA A 23 10.88 6.70 -4.77
N ALA A 24 9.66 6.55 -5.29
CA ALA A 24 8.83 5.41 -4.96
C ALA A 24 9.47 4.12 -5.48
N PRO A 25 9.60 3.06 -4.68
CA PRO A 25 10.10 1.79 -5.17
C PRO A 25 9.24 1.24 -6.31
N ALA A 26 9.88 0.71 -7.34
CA ALA A 26 9.18 0.09 -8.46
C ALA A 26 8.40 -1.14 -8.01
N PHE A 27 7.26 -1.36 -8.62
CA PHE A 27 6.46 -2.55 -8.38
C PHE A 27 5.65 -2.93 -9.61
N ASP A 28 5.29 -4.19 -9.67
CA ASP A 28 4.41 -4.75 -10.69
C ASP A 28 3.67 -5.91 -10.03
N LEU A 29 2.38 -5.71 -9.76
CA LEU A 29 1.56 -6.66 -9.01
C LEU A 29 0.32 -7.06 -9.78
N PRO A 30 -0.10 -8.34 -9.63
CA PRO A 30 -1.41 -8.73 -10.12
C PRO A 30 -2.50 -7.97 -9.37
N ALA A 31 -3.54 -7.59 -10.08
CA ALA A 31 -4.64 -6.83 -9.52
C ALA A 31 -5.95 -7.60 -9.61
N ALA A 32 -6.89 -7.24 -8.76
CA ALA A 32 -8.25 -7.73 -8.85
C ALA A 32 -8.83 -7.39 -10.24
N GLY A 33 -9.66 -8.27 -10.75
CA GLY A 33 -10.22 -8.12 -12.09
C GLY A 33 -9.35 -8.70 -13.20
N GLY A 34 -8.21 -9.31 -12.86
CA GLY A 34 -7.36 -10.03 -13.82
C GLY A 34 -6.29 -9.18 -14.49
N GLY A 35 -6.17 -7.91 -14.14
CA GLY A 35 -5.14 -7.02 -14.67
C GLY A 35 -3.89 -6.98 -13.81
N ARG A 36 -3.04 -5.99 -14.07
CA ARG A 36 -1.85 -5.73 -13.28
C ARG A 36 -1.76 -4.23 -12.98
N VAL A 37 -1.07 -3.93 -11.88
CA VAL A 37 -0.73 -2.55 -11.49
C VAL A 37 0.78 -2.46 -11.39
N ASP A 38 1.38 -1.54 -12.12
CA ASP A 38 2.81 -1.27 -12.00
C ASP A 38 3.07 0.23 -11.87
N LEU A 39 4.18 0.57 -11.24
CA LEU A 39 4.53 1.97 -10.98
C LEU A 39 4.70 2.76 -12.26
N ALA A 40 5.30 2.16 -13.30
CA ALA A 40 5.55 2.86 -14.55
C ALA A 40 4.23 3.31 -15.21
N ALA A 41 3.19 2.47 -15.15
CA ALA A 41 1.88 2.79 -15.70
C ALA A 41 1.14 3.88 -14.90
N LEU A 42 1.55 4.13 -13.66
CA LEU A 42 0.93 5.17 -12.81
C LEU A 42 1.51 6.56 -13.07
N ARG A 43 2.59 6.67 -13.82
CA ARG A 43 3.18 7.98 -14.14
C ARG A 43 2.21 8.84 -14.91
N GLY A 44 2.28 10.15 -14.68
CA GLY A 44 1.41 11.12 -15.32
C GLY A 44 0.23 11.55 -14.46
N ALA A 45 -0.02 10.87 -13.35
CA ALA A 45 -1.04 11.25 -12.37
C ALA A 45 -0.62 10.80 -10.98
N PRO A 46 -1.03 11.51 -9.93
CA PRO A 46 -0.70 11.06 -8.57
C PRO A 46 -1.46 9.80 -8.20
N ALA A 47 -0.88 9.01 -7.29
CA ALA A 47 -1.48 7.78 -6.80
C ALA A 47 -1.39 7.71 -5.28
N LEU A 48 -2.39 7.08 -4.67
CA LEU A 48 -2.41 6.76 -3.25
C LEU A 48 -2.33 5.25 -3.10
N LEU A 49 -1.30 4.78 -2.44
CA LEU A 49 -1.16 3.36 -2.09
C LEU A 49 -1.44 3.20 -0.61
N TRP A 50 -2.35 2.29 -0.26
CA TRP A 50 -2.58 1.95 1.13
C TRP A 50 -2.37 0.46 1.33
N PHE A 51 -1.53 0.14 2.32
CA PHE A 51 -1.12 -1.23 2.64
C PHE A 51 -1.91 -1.71 3.85
N TYR A 52 -2.53 -2.89 3.73
CA TYR A 52 -3.34 -3.45 4.80
C TYR A 52 -3.11 -4.97 4.92
N PRO A 53 -3.29 -5.54 6.14
CA PRO A 53 -2.89 -6.92 6.39
C PRO A 53 -3.78 -7.99 5.76
N ALA A 54 -5.08 -7.78 5.66
CA ALA A 54 -5.95 -8.82 5.11
C ALA A 54 -7.32 -8.28 4.73
N ALA A 55 -7.81 -8.69 3.56
CA ALA A 55 -9.17 -8.42 3.13
C ALA A 55 -10.16 -9.07 4.11
N ASN A 56 -11.36 -8.49 4.19
CA ASN A 56 -12.46 -9.00 5.02
C ASN A 56 -12.20 -9.01 6.54
N THR A 57 -11.14 -8.37 7.01
CA THR A 57 -10.95 -8.11 8.43
C THR A 57 -11.66 -6.82 8.81
N SER A 58 -12.02 -6.68 10.09
CA SER A 58 -12.83 -5.57 10.57
C SER A 58 -12.23 -4.20 10.26
N LEU A 59 -10.97 -3.96 10.67
CA LEU A 59 -10.32 -2.67 10.46
C LEU A 59 -10.02 -2.39 8.99
N CYS A 60 -9.64 -3.40 8.24
CA CYS A 60 -9.38 -3.24 6.81
C CYS A 60 -10.66 -2.94 6.04
N THR A 61 -11.76 -3.58 6.41
CA THR A 61 -13.06 -3.30 5.81
C THR A 61 -13.50 -1.86 6.11
N THR A 62 -13.33 -1.40 7.35
CA THR A 62 -13.62 -0.02 7.70
C THR A 62 -12.79 0.96 6.86
N GLN A 63 -11.50 0.73 6.76
CA GLN A 63 -10.61 1.58 5.98
C GLN A 63 -10.98 1.58 4.49
N ALA A 64 -11.25 0.40 3.95
CA ALA A 64 -11.63 0.26 2.55
C ALA A 64 -12.95 1.00 2.25
N CYS A 65 -13.92 0.89 3.13
CA CYS A 65 -15.22 1.55 2.97
C CYS A 65 -15.10 3.07 3.15
N ASP A 66 -14.26 3.54 4.05
CA ASP A 66 -14.01 4.97 4.21
C ASP A 66 -13.41 5.56 2.93
N LEU A 67 -12.45 4.87 2.32
CA LEU A 67 -11.88 5.28 1.04
C LEU A 67 -12.91 5.20 -0.08
N ARG A 68 -13.76 4.17 -0.08
CA ARG A 68 -14.87 4.06 -1.04
C ARG A 68 -15.80 5.24 -0.94
N ASP A 69 -16.25 5.55 0.26
CA ASP A 69 -17.24 6.60 0.50
C ASP A 69 -16.69 8.00 0.19
N ASN A 70 -15.39 8.16 0.21
CA ASN A 70 -14.71 9.41 -0.08
C ASN A 70 -13.91 9.38 -1.40
N HIS A 71 -14.12 8.36 -2.22
CA HIS A 71 -13.33 8.14 -3.43
C HIS A 71 -13.41 9.31 -4.40
N GLN A 72 -14.56 9.99 -4.46
CA GLN A 72 -14.72 11.14 -5.35
C GLN A 72 -13.75 12.27 -5.03
N LEU A 73 -13.41 12.47 -3.75
CA LEU A 73 -12.41 13.47 -3.36
C LEU A 73 -11.06 13.20 -4.01
N PHE A 74 -10.67 11.92 -4.04
CA PHE A 74 -9.39 11.53 -4.65
C PHE A 74 -9.44 11.67 -6.17
N LEU A 75 -10.53 11.25 -6.79
CA LEU A 75 -10.72 11.40 -8.23
C LEU A 75 -10.69 12.87 -8.67
N ASP A 76 -11.36 13.74 -7.93
CA ASP A 76 -11.40 15.16 -8.24
C ASP A 76 -10.01 15.79 -8.15
N ALA A 77 -9.15 15.27 -7.28
CA ALA A 77 -7.77 15.71 -7.14
C ALA A 77 -6.81 15.01 -8.10
N GLY A 78 -7.32 14.11 -8.95
CA GLY A 78 -6.53 13.37 -9.93
C GLY A 78 -5.83 12.12 -9.38
N TYR A 79 -6.10 11.73 -8.15
CA TYR A 79 -5.46 10.56 -7.53
C TYR A 79 -6.09 9.26 -7.97
N ARG A 80 -5.24 8.25 -8.20
CA ARG A 80 -5.65 6.85 -8.32
C ARG A 80 -5.45 6.21 -6.95
N VAL A 81 -6.47 5.54 -6.45
CA VAL A 81 -6.41 4.84 -5.16
C VAL A 81 -6.14 3.36 -5.40
N ILE A 82 -5.14 2.82 -4.75
CA ILE A 82 -4.73 1.42 -4.89
C ILE A 82 -4.50 0.83 -3.50
N GLY A 83 -5.21 -0.22 -3.17
CA GLY A 83 -4.97 -1.00 -1.96
C GLY A 83 -4.03 -2.15 -2.25
N VAL A 84 -3.12 -2.45 -1.33
CA VAL A 84 -2.16 -3.54 -1.47
C VAL A 84 -2.21 -4.41 -0.22
N SER A 85 -2.39 -5.70 -0.42
CA SER A 85 -2.39 -6.68 0.67
C SER A 85 -1.70 -7.97 0.22
N PRO A 86 -1.35 -8.87 1.16
CA PRO A 86 -0.80 -10.17 0.82
C PRO A 86 -1.84 -11.19 0.36
N ASP A 87 -3.11 -10.80 0.27
CA ASP A 87 -4.17 -11.71 -0.15
C ASP A 87 -4.03 -12.10 -1.63
N PRO A 88 -4.43 -13.32 -2.00
CA PRO A 88 -4.49 -13.70 -3.42
C PRO A 88 -5.58 -12.91 -4.15
N VAL A 89 -5.44 -12.80 -5.47
CA VAL A 89 -6.38 -12.03 -6.31
C VAL A 89 -7.83 -12.46 -6.09
N ALA A 90 -8.09 -13.76 -5.91
CA ALA A 90 -9.46 -14.25 -5.69
C ALA A 90 -10.11 -13.64 -4.44
N GLU A 91 -9.35 -13.46 -3.37
CA GLU A 91 -9.84 -12.81 -2.16
C GLU A 91 -10.08 -11.32 -2.37
N LEU A 92 -9.23 -10.68 -3.18
CA LEU A 92 -9.41 -9.27 -3.51
C LEU A 92 -10.64 -9.05 -4.40
N ASP A 93 -10.88 -9.95 -5.35
CA ASP A 93 -12.09 -9.91 -6.17
C ASP A 93 -13.35 -10.01 -5.31
N ARG A 94 -13.32 -10.91 -4.33
CA ARG A 94 -14.42 -11.08 -3.38
C ARG A 94 -14.64 -9.83 -2.55
N PHE A 95 -13.55 -9.25 -2.04
CA PHE A 95 -13.60 -8.04 -1.21
C PHE A 95 -14.21 -6.87 -1.98
N ILE A 96 -13.77 -6.67 -3.23
CA ILE A 96 -14.34 -5.64 -4.10
C ILE A 96 -15.83 -5.86 -4.31
N ALA A 97 -16.24 -7.10 -4.60
CA ALA A 97 -17.64 -7.41 -4.84
C ALA A 97 -18.51 -7.20 -3.59
N GLU A 98 -18.05 -7.67 -2.44
CA GLU A 98 -18.80 -7.58 -1.20
C GLU A 98 -18.92 -6.14 -0.68
N GLN A 99 -17.88 -5.34 -0.84
CA GLN A 99 -17.85 -3.96 -0.34
C GLN A 99 -18.09 -2.90 -1.42
N GLU A 100 -18.29 -3.33 -2.66
CA GLU A 100 -18.52 -2.44 -3.79
C GLU A 100 -17.44 -1.37 -3.92
N LEU A 101 -16.17 -1.81 -3.90
CA LEU A 101 -15.03 -0.92 -3.95
C LEU A 101 -14.79 -0.41 -5.38
N PRO A 102 -14.74 0.92 -5.58
CA PRO A 102 -14.59 1.50 -6.92
C PRO A 102 -13.14 1.67 -7.38
N TYR A 103 -12.18 1.24 -6.57
CA TYR A 103 -10.75 1.41 -6.85
C TYR A 103 -10.06 0.05 -6.92
N THR A 104 -8.80 0.07 -7.36
CA THR A 104 -8.02 -1.13 -7.60
C THR A 104 -7.43 -1.70 -6.31
N LEU A 105 -7.46 -3.03 -6.19
CA LEU A 105 -6.72 -3.76 -5.17
C LEU A 105 -5.66 -4.62 -5.85
N ALA A 106 -4.45 -4.60 -5.31
CA ALA A 106 -3.30 -5.35 -5.83
C ALA A 106 -2.86 -6.42 -4.83
N SER A 107 -2.40 -7.53 -5.35
CA SER A 107 -1.98 -8.69 -4.56
C SER A 107 -0.46 -8.74 -4.44
N ASP A 108 0.06 -8.71 -3.22
CA ASP A 108 1.49 -8.82 -2.92
C ASP A 108 1.73 -10.05 -2.04
N GLU A 109 1.44 -11.23 -2.58
CA GLU A 109 1.52 -12.49 -1.83
C GLU A 109 2.89 -12.78 -1.26
N THR A 110 3.96 -12.32 -1.90
CA THR A 110 5.34 -12.53 -1.45
C THR A 110 5.84 -11.46 -0.48
N HIS A 111 5.07 -10.41 -0.25
CA HIS A 111 5.41 -9.26 0.59
C HIS A 111 6.59 -8.42 0.06
N GLN A 112 7.06 -8.67 -1.13
CA GLN A 112 8.23 -7.97 -1.68
C GLN A 112 8.00 -6.47 -1.82
N VAL A 113 6.83 -6.08 -2.30
CA VAL A 113 6.49 -4.66 -2.44
C VAL A 113 6.29 -4.02 -1.07
N MET A 114 5.61 -4.71 -0.16
CA MET A 114 5.45 -4.23 1.21
C MET A 114 6.80 -4.00 1.89
N GLU A 115 7.73 -4.93 1.71
CA GLU A 115 9.08 -4.78 2.26
C GLU A 115 9.80 -3.57 1.66
N ALA A 116 9.70 -3.40 0.35
CA ALA A 116 10.33 -2.27 -0.34
C ALA A 116 9.77 -0.92 0.14
N TYR A 117 8.50 -0.87 0.49
CA TYR A 117 7.86 0.36 0.98
C TYR A 117 7.93 0.53 2.50
N GLY A 118 8.50 -0.43 3.21
CA GLY A 118 8.55 -0.38 4.67
C GLY A 118 7.24 -0.76 5.36
N ALA A 119 6.31 -1.34 4.62
CA ALA A 119 4.98 -1.73 5.11
C ALA A 119 4.92 -3.19 5.58
N TRP A 120 6.07 -3.82 5.75
CA TRP A 120 6.19 -5.19 6.25
C TRP A 120 7.31 -5.24 7.27
N GLY A 121 7.08 -5.88 8.39
CA GLY A 121 8.08 -6.04 9.41
C GLY A 121 7.50 -6.54 10.71
N GLU A 122 8.27 -6.34 11.77
CA GLU A 122 7.91 -6.77 13.11
C GLU A 122 6.82 -5.88 13.69
N LYS A 123 5.78 -6.48 14.22
CA LYS A 123 4.72 -5.77 14.91
C LYS A 123 4.28 -6.55 16.14
N ASN A 124 3.77 -5.83 17.13
CA ASN A 124 3.25 -6.42 18.35
C ASN A 124 1.76 -6.77 18.16
N MET A 125 1.44 -8.04 18.33
CA MET A 125 0.05 -8.51 18.33
C MET A 125 -0.23 -9.26 19.62
N TYR A 126 -1.05 -8.67 20.48
CA TYR A 126 -1.43 -9.26 21.76
C TYR A 126 -0.23 -9.66 22.61
N GLY A 127 0.79 -8.79 22.66
CA GLY A 127 2.01 -9.05 23.44
C GLY A 127 3.06 -9.93 22.77
N LYS A 128 2.79 -10.41 21.56
CA LYS A 128 3.74 -11.21 20.79
C LYS A 128 4.27 -10.42 19.60
N LEU A 129 5.57 -10.54 19.34
CA LEU A 129 6.18 -9.96 18.16
C LEU A 129 5.99 -10.92 16.98
N VAL A 130 5.36 -10.44 15.92
CA VAL A 130 5.11 -11.20 14.69
C VAL A 130 5.55 -10.41 13.48
N GLN A 131 5.92 -11.11 12.42
CA GLN A 131 6.15 -10.49 11.12
C GLN A 131 4.82 -10.32 10.41
N GLY A 132 4.58 -9.15 9.85
CA GLY A 132 3.32 -8.91 9.14
C GLY A 132 3.26 -7.53 8.50
N THR A 133 2.14 -7.26 7.87
CA THR A 133 1.90 -5.97 7.25
C THR A 133 1.78 -4.88 8.32
N ILE A 134 2.56 -3.83 8.13
CA ILE A 134 2.44 -2.59 8.91
C ILE A 134 1.49 -1.71 8.10
N ARG A 135 0.31 -1.44 8.66
CA ARG A 135 -0.70 -0.60 7.98
C ARG A 135 -0.11 0.75 7.66
N SER A 136 0.04 1.04 6.37
CA SER A 136 0.78 2.21 5.89
C SER A 136 0.07 2.84 4.70
N THR A 137 0.28 4.14 4.50
CA THR A 137 -0.26 4.85 3.36
C THR A 137 0.81 5.78 2.80
N VAL A 138 0.97 5.75 1.49
CA VAL A 138 1.89 6.66 0.79
C VAL A 138 1.17 7.30 -0.37
N ALA A 139 1.56 8.53 -0.70
CA ALA A 139 1.13 9.20 -1.92
C ALA A 139 2.34 9.40 -2.82
N ILE A 140 2.14 9.19 -4.12
CA ILE A 140 3.17 9.28 -5.14
C ILE A 140 2.70 10.31 -6.16
N ASP A 141 3.60 11.24 -6.55
CA ASP A 141 3.25 12.23 -7.57
C ASP A 141 3.37 11.66 -8.99
N ALA A 142 3.06 12.48 -9.98
CA ALA A 142 3.07 12.09 -11.38
C ALA A 142 4.44 11.63 -11.87
N GLU A 143 5.51 12.03 -11.21
CA GLU A 143 6.90 11.69 -11.56
C GLU A 143 7.43 10.49 -10.78
N GLY A 144 6.63 9.90 -9.89
CA GLY A 144 7.05 8.75 -9.11
C GLY A 144 7.79 9.09 -7.82
N VAL A 145 7.61 10.30 -7.30
CA VAL A 145 8.23 10.76 -6.06
C VAL A 145 7.21 10.74 -4.94
N LEU A 146 7.62 10.29 -3.74
CA LEU A 146 6.74 10.25 -2.58
C LEU A 146 6.44 11.66 -2.07
N THR A 147 5.16 11.97 -1.94
CA THR A 147 4.67 13.26 -1.43
C THR A 147 4.05 13.14 -0.05
N PHE A 148 3.75 11.91 0.37
CA PHE A 148 3.19 11.63 1.68
C PHE A 148 3.60 10.21 2.09
N VAL A 149 4.03 10.04 3.34
CA VAL A 149 4.38 8.73 3.89
C VAL A 149 3.89 8.68 5.35
N LYS A 150 3.09 7.67 5.65
CA LYS A 150 2.62 7.44 7.01
C LYS A 150 2.64 5.96 7.31
N TYR A 151 3.43 5.56 8.29
CA TYR A 151 3.44 4.21 8.82
C TYR A 151 2.53 4.12 10.05
N ARG A 152 2.04 2.93 10.33
CA ARG A 152 1.17 2.65 11.48
C ARG A 152 -0.07 3.55 11.49
N VAL A 153 -0.77 3.55 10.36
CA VAL A 153 -1.96 4.38 10.15
C VAL A 153 -3.11 3.89 11.03
N GLY A 154 -3.74 4.81 11.74
CA GLY A 154 -4.98 4.52 12.46
C GLY A 154 -6.20 4.71 11.57
N THR A 155 -7.15 3.78 11.60
CA THR A 155 -8.32 3.82 10.73
C THR A 155 -9.28 4.97 11.01
N PRO A 156 -9.58 5.35 12.27
CA PRO A 156 -10.64 6.33 12.54
C PRO A 156 -10.42 7.73 11.98
N LYS A 157 -9.17 8.11 11.72
CA LYS A 157 -8.85 9.45 11.24
C LYS A 157 -8.12 9.45 9.90
N HIS A 158 -8.17 8.33 9.20
CA HIS A 158 -7.40 8.16 7.97
C HIS A 158 -7.82 9.15 6.88
N ILE A 159 -9.11 9.28 6.63
CA ILE A 159 -9.61 10.21 5.60
C ILE A 159 -9.32 11.66 5.97
N ALA A 160 -9.56 12.05 7.21
CA ALA A 160 -9.28 13.42 7.65
C ALA A 160 -7.80 13.78 7.51
N LEU A 161 -6.92 12.84 7.85
CA LEU A 161 -5.48 13.01 7.70
C LEU A 161 -5.11 13.19 6.22
N LEU A 162 -5.66 12.37 5.34
CA LEU A 162 -5.40 12.47 3.91
C LEU A 162 -5.92 13.78 3.32
N GLN A 163 -7.10 14.21 3.72
CA GLN A 163 -7.64 15.49 3.28
C GLN A 163 -6.71 16.65 3.65
N GLU A 164 -6.22 16.67 4.88
CA GLU A 164 -5.31 17.69 5.36
C GLU A 164 -3.97 17.66 4.62
N LYS A 165 -3.35 16.48 4.52
CA LYS A 165 -1.99 16.34 4.00
C LYS A 165 -1.90 16.38 2.49
N LEU A 166 -2.96 15.97 1.79
CA LEU A 166 -2.98 15.97 0.33
C LEU A 166 -3.74 17.17 -0.26
N GLY A 167 -4.36 17.98 0.58
CA GLY A 167 -5.09 19.15 0.13
C GLY A 167 -6.38 18.81 -0.60
N LEU A 168 -7.07 17.78 -0.17
CA LEU A 168 -8.32 17.34 -0.81
C LEU A 168 -9.53 18.16 -0.35
#